data_f36f977647aa13b01e16bdec3e3d02e2
#
_entry.id   f36f977647aa13b01e16bdec3e3d02e2
#
_cell.length_a   1.000
_cell.length_b   1.000
_cell.length_c   1.000
_cell.angle_alpha   90.00
_cell.angle_beta   90.00
_cell.angle_gamma   90.00
#
_symmetry.space_group_name_H-M   'P 1'
#
loop_
_entity.id
_entity.type
_entity.pdbx_description
1 polymer ?
#
loop_
_entity_poly.entity_id
_entity_poly.type
_entity_poly.pdbx_seq_one_letter_code
_entity_poly.pdbx_strand_id
1 'polypeptide(L)'
;MRNLTLFLLPLLLCFQEITIAQEFSVTSFKNDLLSTSARRYGRKDKNNKQCAILKINTRIQGVKFECPLGITGNPALKTGETWLYISPLEKKIHFTKDGYIPKDYFFPTAIEEGSVYIMSLGANPMFGGPTGIQPSADPGSGQAPDTLTITAQVKVPPTKGALFIKSTPSQASIYIDTILRQLKTPLLIENLTPGIHQVRLHKQGFSDVSKTITIFAGKTSELNEVLPPPIGISINSNPPGAGIFMDGHNFGYTPAKILLLRGNHNLVLSYPGYYNHRQTIFVSDTLMLDTLRLEPEVKFEMILVEGGTFSMGSEVEGEEEKPVHTVSLDTFYLSKYEVTQQQWFEVMGSNPAKFNTCKECPVESVSWDDIREFLQKLNAKSGKNYRLPTEAEWEFAARGGNKSKGLICSGSNKAEEVAWLGSNSGSKTHPVGQKLPNELGLHDMSGNVWEWCCDLYDETYYQRSPVNNPKGSLYGTDHILRGGSWLGSSSNCHAAGRHWEHSSRDSDLNGFRLALIE
;
A
#
# COMPACT_ATOMS: atom_id res chain seq x y z
N MET A 1 -70.46 -13.07 30.33
CA MET A 1 -70.43 -11.61 30.28
C MET A 1 -69.10 -11.14 30.83
N ARG A 2 -68.13 -10.91 29.97
CA ARG A 2 -66.89 -10.17 30.30
C ARG A 2 -66.49 -9.41 29.03
N ASN A 3 -66.55 -8.10 29.10
CA ASN A 3 -66.21 -7.15 28.05
C ASN A 3 -64.73 -7.23 27.72
N LEU A 4 -64.38 -7.38 26.47
CA LEU A 4 -63.06 -7.25 25.92
C LEU A 4 -62.97 -5.86 25.28
N THR A 5 -62.27 -4.97 25.93
CA THR A 5 -61.98 -3.62 25.40
C THR A 5 -60.76 -3.70 24.53
N LEU A 6 -60.94 -3.46 23.21
CA LEU A 6 -59.85 -3.38 22.22
C LEU A 6 -59.17 -2.01 22.34
N PHE A 7 -57.89 -1.97 22.76
CA PHE A 7 -57.03 -0.80 22.64
C PHE A 7 -56.42 -0.75 21.27
N LEU A 8 -56.85 0.20 20.45
CA LEU A 8 -56.16 0.61 19.20
C LEU A 8 -54.98 1.51 19.55
N LEU A 9 -53.75 0.98 19.41
CA LEU A 9 -52.53 1.80 19.40
C LEU A 9 -52.36 2.37 17.97
N PRO A 10 -52.14 3.68 17.81
CA PRO A 10 -51.76 4.24 16.50
C PRO A 10 -50.31 3.87 16.22
N LEU A 11 -50.05 3.16 15.14
CA LEU A 11 -48.74 2.88 14.59
C LEU A 11 -48.17 4.20 14.03
N LEU A 12 -47.28 4.83 14.78
CA LEU A 12 -46.47 5.95 14.31
C LEU A 12 -45.43 5.38 13.33
N LEU A 13 -45.71 5.45 12.04
CA LEU A 13 -44.74 5.21 10.97
C LEU A 13 -43.70 6.35 11.02
N CYS A 14 -42.57 6.10 11.68
CA CYS A 14 -41.36 6.89 11.49
C CYS A 14 -40.87 6.68 10.06
N PHE A 15 -41.19 7.57 9.15
CA PHE A 15 -40.45 7.72 7.90
C PHE A 15 -39.03 8.19 8.26
N GLN A 16 -38.08 7.26 8.38
CA GLN A 16 -36.69 7.60 8.26
C GLN A 16 -36.48 8.02 6.81
N GLU A 17 -36.20 9.29 6.62
CA GLU A 17 -35.69 9.78 5.33
C GLU A 17 -34.40 9.01 5.04
N ILE A 18 -34.41 8.16 4.02
CA ILE A 18 -33.23 7.51 3.51
C ILE A 18 -32.41 8.60 2.81
N THR A 19 -31.48 9.18 3.54
CA THR A 19 -30.50 10.10 2.98
C THR A 19 -29.58 9.28 2.07
N ILE A 20 -29.80 9.33 0.77
CA ILE A 20 -28.94 8.67 -0.21
C ILE A 20 -27.62 9.44 -0.24
N ALA A 21 -26.54 8.80 0.21
CA ALA A 21 -25.21 9.39 0.18
C ALA A 21 -24.75 9.63 -1.26
N GLN A 22 -24.21 10.80 -1.54
CA GLN A 22 -23.63 11.13 -2.83
C GLN A 22 -22.22 10.53 -2.98
N GLU A 23 -21.79 10.28 -4.21
CA GLU A 23 -20.45 9.78 -4.48
C GLU A 23 -19.56 10.88 -5.08
N PHE A 24 -18.32 10.99 -4.59
CA PHE A 24 -17.32 11.86 -5.20
C PHE A 24 -16.88 11.33 -6.57
N SER A 25 -16.71 12.24 -7.53
CA SER A 25 -16.10 11.93 -8.82
C SER A 25 -14.93 12.87 -9.10
N VAL A 26 -13.75 12.30 -9.44
CA VAL A 26 -12.64 13.08 -9.97
C VAL A 26 -12.77 13.10 -11.48
N THR A 27 -13.08 14.28 -12.05
CA THR A 27 -13.35 14.44 -13.49
C THR A 27 -12.09 14.80 -14.29
N SER A 28 -11.07 15.34 -13.62
CA SER A 28 -9.77 15.60 -14.25
C SER A 28 -8.64 15.63 -13.22
N PHE A 29 -7.44 15.20 -13.63
CA PHE A 29 -6.19 15.38 -12.91
C PHE A 29 -5.07 15.63 -13.93
N LYS A 30 -4.30 16.71 -13.78
CA LYS A 30 -3.21 17.05 -14.68
C LYS A 30 -2.11 17.85 -13.99
N ASN A 31 -0.88 17.74 -14.49
CA ASN A 31 0.23 18.59 -14.08
C ASN A 31 0.12 19.96 -14.77
N ASP A 32 0.24 21.05 -14.02
CA ASP A 32 0.23 22.42 -14.51
C ASP A 32 1.67 22.90 -14.74
N LEU A 33 2.26 22.46 -15.83
CA LEU A 33 3.66 22.72 -16.18
C LEU A 33 4.01 24.22 -16.33
N LEU A 34 3.02 25.07 -16.58
CA LEU A 34 3.23 26.52 -16.76
C LEU A 34 3.07 27.29 -15.45
N SER A 35 2.63 26.66 -14.37
CA SER A 35 2.36 27.35 -13.11
C SER A 35 3.65 27.65 -12.35
N THR A 36 3.84 28.90 -11.96
CA THR A 36 4.90 29.33 -11.05
C THR A 36 4.48 29.32 -9.58
N SER A 37 3.26 28.81 -9.29
CA SER A 37 2.66 28.86 -7.95
C SER A 37 3.50 28.15 -6.89
N ALA A 38 4.13 27.01 -7.20
CA ALA A 38 4.98 26.30 -6.25
C ALA A 38 6.23 27.08 -5.86
N ARG A 39 6.84 27.83 -6.80
CA ARG A 39 7.98 28.71 -6.52
C ARG A 39 7.58 29.91 -5.66
N ARG A 40 6.40 30.48 -5.90
CA ARG A 40 5.94 31.70 -5.21
C ARG A 40 5.31 31.43 -3.84
N TYR A 41 4.62 30.27 -3.68
CA TYR A 41 3.83 29.93 -2.50
C TYR A 41 4.23 28.58 -1.90
N GLY A 42 5.36 28.03 -2.32
CA GLY A 42 5.82 26.70 -1.90
C GLY A 42 6.07 26.61 -0.38
N ARG A 43 5.73 25.45 0.17
CA ARG A 43 6.02 25.07 1.56
C ARG A 43 6.93 23.85 1.55
N LYS A 44 7.66 23.63 2.64
CA LYS A 44 8.46 22.43 2.83
C LYS A 44 7.74 21.45 3.75
N ASP A 45 7.82 20.17 3.43
CA ASP A 45 7.29 19.10 4.29
C ASP A 45 8.21 18.83 5.49
N LYS A 46 7.85 17.86 6.32
CA LYS A 46 8.62 17.44 7.49
C LYS A 46 10.05 16.93 7.16
N ASN A 47 10.30 16.54 5.92
CA ASN A 47 11.59 16.07 5.42
C ASN A 47 12.37 17.16 4.69
N ASN A 48 12.00 18.44 4.86
CA ASN A 48 12.59 19.62 4.22
C ASN A 48 12.49 19.63 2.68
N LYS A 49 11.69 18.76 2.07
CA LYS A 49 11.41 18.76 0.63
C LYS A 49 10.33 19.77 0.29
N GLN A 50 10.45 20.39 -0.87
CA GLN A 50 9.44 21.32 -1.34
C GLN A 50 8.14 20.58 -1.69
N CYS A 51 7.03 20.95 -1.02
CA CYS A 51 5.74 20.36 -1.31
C CYS A 51 5.28 20.65 -2.74
N ALA A 52 4.57 19.71 -3.34
CA ALA A 52 3.74 19.99 -4.50
C ALA A 52 2.48 20.75 -4.08
N ILE A 53 1.92 21.53 -4.98
CA ILE A 53 0.62 22.20 -4.79
C ILE A 53 -0.43 21.44 -5.59
N LEU A 54 -1.44 20.93 -4.90
CA LEU A 54 -2.64 20.37 -5.52
C LEU A 54 -3.76 21.41 -5.45
N LYS A 55 -4.11 21.99 -6.59
CA LYS A 55 -5.22 22.93 -6.75
C LYS A 55 -6.49 22.13 -7.03
N ILE A 56 -7.47 22.19 -6.13
CA ILE A 56 -8.72 21.44 -6.27
C ILE A 56 -9.84 22.39 -6.63
N ASN A 57 -10.39 22.21 -7.82
CA ASN A 57 -11.57 22.90 -8.32
C ASN A 57 -12.80 22.07 -7.96
N THR A 58 -13.65 22.58 -7.06
CA THR A 58 -14.89 21.91 -6.67
C THR A 58 -15.96 22.90 -6.29
N ARG A 59 -17.21 22.54 -6.64
CA ARG A 59 -18.42 23.26 -6.15
C ARG A 59 -18.96 22.64 -4.86
N ILE A 60 -18.39 21.54 -4.41
CA ILE A 60 -18.79 20.85 -3.17
C ILE A 60 -18.15 21.58 -2.00
N GLN A 61 -18.93 22.26 -1.19
CA GLN A 61 -18.44 22.94 0.01
C GLN A 61 -18.24 21.96 1.18
N GLY A 62 -17.27 22.23 2.05
CA GLY A 62 -17.04 21.47 3.30
C GLY A 62 -16.40 20.08 3.08
N VAL A 63 -15.75 19.83 1.95
CA VAL A 63 -14.95 18.61 1.74
C VAL A 63 -13.72 18.67 2.62
N LYS A 64 -13.45 17.57 3.35
CA LYS A 64 -12.19 17.34 4.07
C LYS A 64 -11.26 16.51 3.21
N PHE A 65 -9.97 16.80 3.31
CA PHE A 65 -8.91 16.17 2.52
C PHE A 65 -7.86 15.59 3.46
N GLU A 66 -7.47 14.35 3.22
CA GLU A 66 -6.43 13.65 3.98
C GLU A 66 -5.46 12.95 3.02
N CYS A 67 -4.17 13.01 3.33
CA CYS A 67 -3.11 12.31 2.61
C CYS A 67 -2.31 11.44 3.59
N PRO A 68 -1.89 10.21 3.24
CA PRO A 68 -1.12 9.33 4.12
C PRO A 68 0.18 9.94 4.66
N LEU A 69 0.90 10.72 3.84
CA LEU A 69 2.10 11.44 4.27
C LEU A 69 1.80 12.79 4.92
N GLY A 70 0.51 13.16 4.99
CA GLY A 70 0.02 14.39 5.58
C GLY A 70 -0.04 15.57 4.61
N ILE A 71 -0.85 16.56 4.98
CA ILE A 71 -0.96 17.85 4.27
C ILE A 71 -0.19 18.88 5.09
N THR A 72 0.75 19.58 4.45
CA THR A 72 1.59 20.56 5.13
C THR A 72 0.85 21.86 5.39
N GLY A 73 0.48 22.09 6.65
CA GLY A 73 -0.29 23.25 7.09
C GLY A 73 -1.76 23.21 6.66
N ASN A 74 -2.49 24.28 6.94
CA ASN A 74 -3.90 24.37 6.58
C ASN A 74 -4.08 24.54 5.07
N PRO A 75 -5.13 23.95 4.47
CA PRO A 75 -5.55 24.23 3.10
C PRO A 75 -5.73 25.72 2.86
N ALA A 76 -5.22 26.24 1.75
CA ALA A 76 -5.40 27.64 1.38
C ALA A 76 -6.58 27.77 0.43
N LEU A 77 -7.63 28.50 0.85
CA LEU A 77 -8.76 28.84 0.00
C LEU A 77 -8.36 30.03 -0.88
N LYS A 78 -8.45 29.85 -2.18
CA LYS A 78 -8.31 30.87 -3.21
C LYS A 78 -9.63 30.97 -3.97
N THR A 79 -9.87 32.05 -4.69
CA THR A 79 -11.13 32.26 -5.41
C THR A 79 -11.46 31.07 -6.31
N GLY A 80 -12.43 30.25 -5.88
CA GLY A 80 -12.89 29.06 -6.62
C GLY A 80 -12.03 27.80 -6.50
N GLU A 81 -10.91 27.84 -5.75
CA GLU A 81 -9.98 26.71 -5.63
C GLU A 81 -9.57 26.47 -4.17
N THR A 82 -9.37 25.20 -3.81
CA THR A 82 -8.70 24.80 -2.56
C THR A 82 -7.28 24.33 -2.89
N TRP A 83 -6.28 24.93 -2.28
CA TRP A 83 -4.89 24.58 -2.47
C TRP A 83 -4.39 23.74 -1.31
N LEU A 84 -3.93 22.53 -1.60
CA LEU A 84 -3.31 21.62 -0.65
C LEU A 84 -1.80 21.55 -0.92
N TYR A 85 -1.01 21.58 0.13
CA TYR A 85 0.44 21.40 0.07
C TYR A 85 0.73 19.96 0.49
N ILE A 86 1.00 19.10 -0.49
CA ILE A 86 1.22 17.67 -0.29
C ILE A 86 2.69 17.31 -0.44
N SER A 87 3.15 16.32 0.34
CA SER A 87 4.52 15.81 0.23
C SER A 87 4.76 15.21 -1.15
N PRO A 88 5.95 15.43 -1.76
CA PRO A 88 6.34 14.65 -2.91
C PRO A 88 6.35 13.17 -2.51
N LEU A 89 6.07 12.28 -3.44
CA LEU A 89 5.85 10.84 -3.23
C LEU A 89 4.48 10.46 -2.64
N GLU A 90 3.57 11.42 -2.42
CA GLU A 90 2.20 11.09 -2.06
C GLU A 90 1.54 10.27 -3.18
N LYS A 91 0.86 9.18 -2.81
CA LYS A 91 0.26 8.25 -3.79
C LYS A 91 -1.24 8.39 -3.90
N LYS A 92 -1.90 8.90 -2.86
CA LYS A 92 -3.36 9.04 -2.83
C LYS A 92 -3.82 10.22 -1.99
N ILE A 93 -5.06 10.63 -2.24
CA ILE A 93 -5.79 11.59 -1.42
C ILE A 93 -7.16 11.00 -1.06
N HIS A 94 -7.56 11.18 0.18
CA HIS A 94 -8.84 10.74 0.72
C HIS A 94 -9.80 11.93 0.83
N PHE A 95 -11.05 11.75 0.38
CA PHE A 95 -12.11 12.74 0.44
C PHE A 95 -13.19 12.30 1.42
N THR A 96 -13.57 13.19 2.32
CA THR A 96 -14.71 12.96 3.23
C THR A 96 -15.59 14.19 3.32
N LYS A 97 -16.90 13.97 3.48
CA LYS A 97 -17.90 14.99 3.75
C LYS A 97 -19.19 14.31 4.21
N ASP A 98 -19.93 14.95 5.12
CA ASP A 98 -21.24 14.47 5.57
C ASP A 98 -22.22 14.37 4.39
N GLY A 99 -22.92 13.25 4.28
CA GLY A 99 -23.83 12.94 3.18
C GLY A 99 -23.14 12.45 1.89
N TYR A 100 -21.83 12.15 1.93
CA TYR A 100 -21.07 11.59 0.82
C TYR A 100 -20.40 10.27 1.24
N ILE A 101 -20.26 9.36 0.28
CA ILE A 101 -19.46 8.13 0.48
C ILE A 101 -17.99 8.55 0.47
N PRO A 102 -17.20 8.23 1.52
CA PRO A 102 -15.75 8.49 1.54
C PRO A 102 -15.05 7.87 0.34
N LYS A 103 -14.09 8.55 -0.25
CA LYS A 103 -13.41 8.07 -1.46
C LYS A 103 -11.90 8.32 -1.43
N ASP A 104 -11.15 7.26 -1.77
CA ASP A 104 -9.73 7.35 -2.11
C ASP A 104 -9.56 7.63 -3.60
N TYR A 105 -8.68 8.57 -3.93
CA TYR A 105 -8.21 8.80 -5.29
C TYR A 105 -6.70 8.59 -5.35
N PHE A 106 -6.26 7.60 -6.15
CA PHE A 106 -4.86 7.32 -6.41
C PHE A 106 -4.36 8.19 -7.56
N PHE A 107 -3.25 8.90 -7.34
CA PHE A 107 -2.67 9.73 -8.39
C PHE A 107 -2.15 8.86 -9.54
N PRO A 108 -2.51 9.17 -10.78
CA PRO A 108 -2.10 8.37 -11.94
C PRO A 108 -0.61 8.47 -12.27
N THR A 109 0.06 9.51 -11.75
CA THR A 109 1.50 9.77 -11.87
C THR A 109 2.09 10.09 -10.51
N ALA A 110 3.40 9.89 -10.34
CA ALA A 110 4.11 10.32 -9.14
C ALA A 110 3.98 11.84 -8.95
N ILE A 111 3.78 12.26 -7.70
CA ILE A 111 3.78 13.67 -7.33
C ILE A 111 5.23 14.14 -7.21
N GLU A 112 5.61 15.10 -8.02
CA GLU A 112 6.97 15.62 -8.09
C GLU A 112 7.17 16.82 -7.18
N GLU A 113 8.38 16.97 -6.64
CA GLU A 113 8.77 18.06 -5.77
C GLU A 113 8.61 19.43 -6.46
N GLY A 114 7.94 20.36 -5.79
CA GLY A 114 7.76 21.73 -6.29
C GLY A 114 6.83 21.86 -7.52
N SER A 115 6.16 20.79 -7.91
CA SER A 115 5.21 20.80 -9.04
C SER A 115 3.82 21.30 -8.64
N VAL A 116 3.02 21.68 -9.63
CA VAL A 116 1.63 22.10 -9.43
C VAL A 116 0.69 21.16 -10.20
N TYR A 117 -0.31 20.65 -9.53
CA TYR A 117 -1.34 19.80 -10.12
C TYR A 117 -2.71 20.44 -9.99
N ILE A 118 -3.56 20.22 -10.99
CA ILE A 118 -4.95 20.67 -11.00
C ILE A 118 -5.86 19.45 -11.00
N MET A 119 -6.80 19.42 -10.06
CA MET A 119 -7.82 18.37 -9.93
C MET A 119 -9.21 19.01 -9.98
N SER A 120 -10.13 18.43 -10.73
CA SER A 120 -11.54 18.79 -10.70
C SER A 120 -12.33 17.71 -9.96
N LEU A 121 -12.98 18.10 -8.87
CA LEU A 121 -13.78 17.23 -8.02
C LEU A 121 -15.26 17.60 -8.14
N GLY A 122 -16.09 16.64 -8.52
CA GLY A 122 -17.54 16.74 -8.63
C GLY A 122 -18.25 15.73 -7.74
N ALA A 123 -19.59 15.80 -7.75
CA ALA A 123 -20.45 14.77 -7.19
C ALA A 123 -21.23 14.10 -8.32
N ASN A 124 -21.37 12.79 -8.27
CA ASN A 124 -22.33 12.08 -9.10
C ASN A 124 -23.71 12.18 -8.44
N PRO A 125 -24.72 12.80 -9.09
CA PRO A 125 -26.07 12.77 -8.55
C PRO A 125 -26.61 11.35 -8.66
N MET A 126 -26.87 10.71 -7.55
CA MET A 126 -27.71 9.53 -7.50
C MET A 126 -29.16 10.02 -7.41
N PHE A 127 -29.85 9.97 -8.56
CA PHE A 127 -31.30 10.20 -8.76
C PHE A 127 -31.88 11.56 -8.34
N GLY A 128 -32.21 12.39 -9.37
CA GLY A 128 -33.02 13.58 -9.22
C GLY A 128 -34.52 13.28 -9.33
N GLY A 129 -35.28 13.72 -8.35
CA GLY A 129 -36.70 14.01 -8.50
C GLY A 129 -36.89 15.41 -9.09
N PRO A 130 -38.08 15.74 -9.61
CA PRO A 130 -38.32 16.94 -10.43
C PRO A 130 -38.28 18.21 -9.60
N THR A 131 -37.45 19.13 -9.97
CA THR A 131 -37.44 20.47 -9.39
C THR A 131 -38.53 21.34 -9.99
N GLY A 132 -39.27 21.91 -9.08
CA GLY A 132 -40.43 22.76 -9.29
C GLY A 132 -40.18 24.05 -10.05
N ILE A 133 -41.25 24.46 -10.55
CA ILE A 133 -41.69 25.71 -11.18
C ILE A 133 -41.28 26.93 -10.35
N GLN A 134 -40.68 27.91 -10.98
CA GLN A 134 -40.70 29.27 -10.48
C GLN A 134 -41.77 30.08 -11.20
N PRO A 135 -42.59 30.83 -10.49
CA PRO A 135 -43.52 31.78 -11.10
C PRO A 135 -42.85 33.12 -11.30
N SER A 136 -43.00 33.69 -12.48
CA SER A 136 -42.77 35.12 -12.69
C SER A 136 -44.11 35.83 -12.78
N ALA A 137 -44.34 36.75 -11.90
CA ALA A 137 -45.33 37.85 -12.03
C ALA A 137 -44.72 38.91 -12.97
N ASP A 138 -45.40 39.78 -13.62
CA ASP A 138 -46.75 40.29 -13.64
C ASP A 138 -46.92 41.33 -14.80
N PRO A 139 -48.09 41.93 -14.99
CA PRO A 139 -48.69 42.21 -16.29
C PRO A 139 -48.55 43.65 -16.71
N GLY A 140 -48.78 43.91 -18.01
CA GLY A 140 -48.91 45.25 -18.56
C GLY A 140 -49.67 45.29 -19.87
N SER A 141 -50.90 45.51 -19.76
CA SER A 141 -51.91 46.14 -20.69
C SER A 141 -51.43 46.65 -22.04
N GLY A 142 -52.20 46.34 -23.09
CA GLY A 142 -52.21 47.14 -24.34
C GLY A 142 -52.91 46.43 -25.50
N GLN A 143 -54.09 46.84 -25.75
CA GLN A 143 -55.05 46.61 -26.84
C GLN A 143 -54.51 46.14 -28.20
N ALA A 144 -55.35 45.31 -28.82
CA ALA A 144 -55.28 44.84 -30.21
C ALA A 144 -55.57 45.99 -31.20
N PRO A 145 -55.23 45.82 -32.48
CA PRO A 145 -56.27 45.62 -33.47
C PRO A 145 -56.04 44.49 -34.46
N ASP A 146 -57.13 44.12 -35.04
CA ASP A 146 -57.43 43.06 -35.96
C ASP A 146 -56.52 42.87 -37.20
N THR A 147 -56.54 41.60 -37.67
CA THR A 147 -56.64 41.17 -39.07
C THR A 147 -55.32 40.76 -39.73
N LEU A 148 -55.13 39.51 -39.90
CA LEU A 148 -55.07 38.75 -41.16
C LEU A 148 -54.50 37.36 -40.90
N THR A 149 -55.39 36.38 -40.95
CA THR A 149 -55.06 34.99 -40.89
C THR A 149 -54.34 34.54 -42.18
N ILE A 150 -53.01 34.50 -42.21
CA ILE A 150 -52.27 33.75 -43.18
C ILE A 150 -51.71 32.51 -42.41
N THR A 151 -52.42 31.43 -42.52
CA THR A 151 -51.90 30.10 -42.06
C THR A 151 -50.79 29.64 -43.00
N ALA A 152 -49.63 30.27 -42.90
CA ALA A 152 -48.39 29.64 -43.32
C ALA A 152 -48.01 28.64 -42.22
N GLN A 153 -48.17 27.36 -42.48
CA GLN A 153 -47.55 26.32 -41.66
C GLN A 153 -46.03 26.52 -41.73
N VAL A 154 -45.47 27.26 -40.79
CA VAL A 154 -44.03 27.32 -40.56
C VAL A 154 -43.65 25.93 -40.07
N LYS A 155 -43.10 25.11 -40.97
CA LYS A 155 -42.49 23.82 -40.63
C LYS A 155 -41.27 24.14 -39.78
N VAL A 156 -41.48 24.16 -38.43
CA VAL A 156 -40.39 24.35 -37.46
C VAL A 156 -39.34 23.26 -37.75
N PRO A 157 -38.09 23.60 -38.01
CA PRO A 157 -37.06 22.58 -38.27
C PRO A 157 -36.98 21.61 -37.06
N PRO A 158 -36.81 20.33 -37.27
CA PRO A 158 -36.73 19.36 -36.19
C PRO A 158 -35.57 19.74 -35.28
N THR A 159 -35.83 19.91 -33.99
CA THR A 159 -34.85 20.31 -32.97
C THR A 159 -34.15 19.12 -32.34
N LYS A 160 -34.56 17.89 -32.65
CA LYS A 160 -34.07 16.62 -32.08
C LYS A 160 -33.74 15.62 -33.19
N GLY A 161 -32.83 14.68 -32.88
CA GLY A 161 -32.50 13.55 -33.73
C GLY A 161 -32.80 12.21 -33.05
N ALA A 162 -32.49 11.12 -33.73
CA ALA A 162 -32.63 9.76 -33.21
C ALA A 162 -31.35 8.94 -33.42
N LEU A 163 -31.19 7.89 -32.63
CA LEU A 163 -30.09 6.93 -32.72
C LEU A 163 -30.63 5.49 -32.67
N PHE A 164 -30.40 4.72 -33.72
CA PHE A 164 -30.67 3.30 -33.74
C PHE A 164 -29.43 2.51 -33.40
N ILE A 165 -29.47 1.71 -32.34
CA ILE A 165 -28.32 0.96 -31.80
C ILE A 165 -28.57 -0.53 -31.90
N LYS A 166 -27.63 -1.25 -32.53
CA LYS A 166 -27.56 -2.71 -32.54
C LYS A 166 -26.26 -3.17 -31.91
N SER A 167 -26.27 -4.37 -31.33
CA SER A 167 -25.04 -5.04 -30.88
C SER A 167 -25.08 -6.53 -31.19
N THR A 168 -23.89 -7.10 -31.32
CA THR A 168 -23.66 -8.55 -31.34
C THR A 168 -22.73 -8.91 -30.19
N PRO A 169 -23.17 -9.73 -29.21
CA PRO A 169 -24.55 -10.22 -29.05
C PRO A 169 -25.55 -9.11 -28.71
N SER A 170 -26.82 -9.35 -29.02
CA SER A 170 -27.93 -8.46 -28.66
C SER A 170 -28.16 -8.41 -27.14
N GLN A 171 -29.08 -7.57 -26.68
CA GLN A 171 -29.41 -7.38 -25.25
C GLN A 171 -28.27 -6.75 -24.45
N ALA A 172 -27.42 -5.90 -25.06
CA ALA A 172 -26.47 -5.08 -24.36
C ALA A 172 -27.19 -3.86 -23.73
N SER A 173 -26.78 -3.50 -22.52
CA SER A 173 -27.19 -2.28 -21.85
C SER A 173 -26.55 -1.07 -22.55
N ILE A 174 -27.31 0.00 -22.71
CA ILE A 174 -26.93 1.19 -23.45
C ILE A 174 -26.72 2.36 -22.48
N TYR A 175 -25.57 3.00 -22.54
CA TYR A 175 -25.27 4.24 -21.85
C TYR A 175 -25.02 5.32 -22.88
N ILE A 176 -25.68 6.49 -22.75
CA ILE A 176 -25.43 7.67 -23.58
C ILE A 176 -25.03 8.80 -22.64
N ASP A 177 -23.86 9.39 -22.87
CA ASP A 177 -23.27 10.44 -22.04
C ASP A 177 -23.25 10.03 -20.56
N THR A 178 -22.83 8.78 -20.27
CA THR A 178 -22.83 8.13 -18.95
C THR A 178 -24.19 7.72 -18.37
N ILE A 179 -25.31 8.14 -18.97
CA ILE A 179 -26.66 7.81 -18.50
C ILE A 179 -27.10 6.46 -19.02
N LEU A 180 -27.41 5.52 -18.11
CA LEU A 180 -28.00 4.22 -18.45
C LEU A 180 -29.39 4.40 -19.04
N ARG A 181 -29.63 3.79 -20.22
CA ARG A 181 -30.98 3.67 -20.79
C ARG A 181 -31.63 2.38 -20.27
N GLN A 182 -32.90 2.45 -19.89
CA GLN A 182 -33.59 1.30 -19.28
C GLN A 182 -33.80 0.11 -20.24
N LEU A 183 -33.74 0.33 -21.55
CA LEU A 183 -33.90 -0.68 -22.60
C LEU A 183 -32.53 -1.11 -23.15
N LYS A 184 -32.50 -2.28 -23.79
CA LYS A 184 -31.29 -2.93 -24.31
C LYS A 184 -31.32 -3.00 -25.84
N THR A 185 -30.13 -3.25 -26.45
CA THR A 185 -30.02 -3.44 -27.91
C THR A 185 -30.80 -4.65 -28.42
N PRO A 186 -31.41 -4.60 -29.63
CA PRO A 186 -31.50 -3.43 -30.51
C PRO A 186 -32.53 -2.40 -30.00
N LEU A 187 -32.25 -1.11 -30.17
CA LEU A 187 -33.09 -0.04 -29.66
C LEU A 187 -33.01 1.21 -30.56
N LEU A 188 -34.17 1.81 -30.84
CA LEU A 188 -34.27 3.18 -31.38
C LEU A 188 -34.47 4.14 -30.21
N ILE A 189 -33.59 5.11 -30.08
CA ILE A 189 -33.65 6.17 -29.08
C ILE A 189 -33.95 7.46 -29.79
N GLU A 190 -35.12 8.01 -29.51
CA GLU A 190 -35.60 9.25 -30.09
C GLU A 190 -35.32 10.46 -29.18
N ASN A 191 -35.54 11.65 -29.70
CA ASN A 191 -35.47 12.92 -28.96
C ASN A 191 -34.06 13.23 -28.37
N LEU A 192 -33.00 12.74 -28.99
CA LEU A 192 -31.63 13.11 -28.65
C LEU A 192 -31.33 14.55 -29.15
N THR A 193 -30.51 15.25 -28.36
CA THR A 193 -30.02 16.58 -28.79
C THR A 193 -29.04 16.40 -29.95
N PRO A 194 -29.10 17.26 -31.00
CA PRO A 194 -28.06 17.23 -32.01
C PRO A 194 -26.68 17.56 -31.42
N GLY A 195 -25.64 16.88 -31.90
CA GLY A 195 -24.28 17.03 -31.39
C GLY A 195 -23.56 15.71 -31.22
N ILE A 196 -22.42 15.77 -30.59
CA ILE A 196 -21.56 14.61 -30.32
C ILE A 196 -22.01 13.95 -29.01
N HIS A 197 -22.23 12.63 -29.05
CA HIS A 197 -22.60 11.81 -27.90
C HIS A 197 -21.62 10.66 -27.72
N GLN A 198 -21.34 10.31 -26.45
CA GLN A 198 -20.59 9.10 -26.08
C GLN A 198 -21.58 7.96 -25.83
N VAL A 199 -21.44 6.87 -26.60
CA VAL A 199 -22.28 5.66 -26.43
C VAL A 199 -21.40 4.54 -25.90
N ARG A 200 -21.77 3.96 -24.75
CA ARG A 200 -21.15 2.78 -24.18
C ARG A 200 -22.17 1.63 -24.16
N LEU A 201 -21.75 0.50 -24.70
CA LEU A 201 -22.51 -0.74 -24.69
C LEU A 201 -21.87 -1.70 -23.70
N HIS A 202 -22.67 -2.24 -22.77
CA HIS A 202 -22.26 -3.19 -21.74
C HIS A 202 -23.09 -4.46 -21.80
N LYS A 203 -22.42 -5.62 -21.76
CA LYS A 203 -23.06 -6.92 -21.59
C LYS A 203 -22.20 -7.81 -20.72
N GLN A 204 -22.80 -8.39 -19.68
CA GLN A 204 -22.09 -9.30 -18.79
C GLN A 204 -21.41 -10.44 -19.59
N GLY A 205 -20.13 -10.69 -19.29
CA GLY A 205 -19.31 -11.68 -19.97
C GLY A 205 -18.71 -11.22 -21.31
N PHE A 206 -18.82 -9.94 -21.66
CA PHE A 206 -18.22 -9.34 -22.86
C PHE A 206 -17.50 -8.05 -22.51
N SER A 207 -16.48 -7.70 -23.26
CA SER A 207 -15.80 -6.39 -23.09
C SER A 207 -16.70 -5.26 -23.53
N ASP A 208 -16.69 -4.15 -22.77
CA ASP A 208 -17.46 -2.96 -23.12
C ASP A 208 -16.93 -2.33 -24.41
N VAL A 209 -17.85 -1.76 -25.18
CA VAL A 209 -17.54 -0.97 -26.36
C VAL A 209 -18.01 0.46 -26.14
N SER A 210 -17.10 1.43 -26.31
CA SER A 210 -17.41 2.87 -26.24
C SER A 210 -17.12 3.52 -27.59
N LYS A 211 -18.09 4.28 -28.09
CA LYS A 211 -18.01 5.01 -29.37
C LYS A 211 -18.54 6.41 -29.24
N THR A 212 -17.96 7.29 -30.04
CA THR A 212 -18.47 8.66 -30.23
C THR A 212 -19.34 8.68 -31.48
N ILE A 213 -20.54 9.22 -31.38
CA ILE A 213 -21.49 9.34 -32.50
C ILE A 213 -22.04 10.75 -32.60
N THR A 214 -22.24 11.23 -33.82
CA THR A 214 -22.88 12.53 -34.06
C THR A 214 -24.36 12.35 -34.38
N ILE A 215 -25.21 13.04 -33.64
CA ILE A 215 -26.64 13.08 -33.86
C ILE A 215 -26.99 14.36 -34.65
N PHE A 216 -27.75 14.18 -35.72
CA PHE A 216 -28.23 15.28 -36.57
C PHE A 216 -29.71 15.54 -36.36
N ALA A 217 -30.11 16.81 -36.35
CA ALA A 217 -31.52 17.20 -36.22
C ALA A 217 -32.37 16.57 -37.36
N GLY A 218 -33.50 15.98 -37.01
CA GLY A 218 -34.43 15.34 -37.93
C GLY A 218 -33.94 14.10 -38.65
N LYS A 219 -32.79 13.54 -38.23
CA LYS A 219 -32.22 12.31 -38.81
C LYS A 219 -32.04 11.21 -37.76
N THR A 220 -32.08 9.97 -38.23
CA THR A 220 -31.69 8.81 -37.43
C THR A 220 -30.24 8.43 -37.79
N SER A 221 -29.35 8.50 -36.79
CA SER A 221 -27.99 7.92 -36.87
C SER A 221 -28.05 6.43 -36.52
N GLU A 222 -27.12 5.63 -37.03
CA GLU A 222 -27.03 4.20 -36.73
C GLU A 222 -25.70 3.84 -36.07
N LEU A 223 -25.71 2.93 -35.10
CA LEU A 223 -24.56 2.34 -34.44
C LEU A 223 -24.72 0.82 -34.39
N ASN A 224 -23.82 0.11 -35.07
CA ASN A 224 -23.76 -1.35 -35.07
C ASN A 224 -22.39 -1.77 -34.51
N GLU A 225 -22.38 -2.42 -33.34
CA GLU A 225 -21.14 -2.81 -32.68
C GLU A 225 -21.10 -4.28 -32.29
N VAL A 226 -19.93 -4.87 -32.36
CA VAL A 226 -19.66 -6.22 -31.83
C VAL A 226 -18.96 -6.08 -30.49
N LEU A 227 -19.57 -6.62 -29.43
CA LEU A 227 -18.92 -6.67 -28.14
C LEU A 227 -17.93 -7.85 -28.14
N PRO A 228 -16.64 -7.59 -27.89
CA PRO A 228 -15.63 -8.62 -27.93
C PRO A 228 -15.87 -9.68 -26.82
N PRO A 229 -15.84 -11.00 -27.18
CA PRO A 229 -15.92 -12.06 -26.18
C PRO A 229 -14.67 -12.10 -25.31
N PRO A 230 -14.71 -12.81 -24.16
CA PRO A 230 -13.53 -13.05 -23.35
C PRO A 230 -12.49 -13.88 -24.12
N ILE A 231 -11.24 -13.69 -23.75
CA ILE A 231 -10.09 -14.36 -24.36
C ILE A 231 -9.64 -15.50 -23.45
N GLY A 232 -9.31 -16.64 -24.04
CA GLY A 232 -8.74 -17.78 -23.33
C GLY A 232 -7.23 -17.61 -23.14
N ILE A 233 -6.80 -17.40 -21.92
CA ILE A 233 -5.39 -17.25 -21.54
C ILE A 233 -4.92 -18.53 -20.86
N SER A 234 -3.81 -19.10 -21.34
CA SER A 234 -3.15 -20.24 -20.70
C SER A 234 -2.16 -19.73 -19.65
N ILE A 235 -2.28 -20.22 -18.41
CA ILE A 235 -1.40 -19.86 -17.30
C ILE A 235 -0.68 -21.12 -16.83
N ASN A 236 0.65 -21.09 -16.94
CA ASN A 236 1.53 -22.15 -16.52
C ASN A 236 2.49 -21.63 -15.44
N SER A 237 2.91 -22.51 -14.51
CA SER A 237 3.93 -22.18 -13.53
C SER A 237 4.95 -23.30 -13.38
N ASN A 238 6.11 -22.95 -12.86
CA ASN A 238 7.11 -23.90 -12.40
C ASN A 238 7.48 -23.55 -10.93
N PRO A 239 7.16 -24.43 -9.95
CA PRO A 239 6.48 -25.72 -10.09
C PRO A 239 5.01 -25.56 -10.55
N PRO A 240 4.42 -26.61 -11.17
CA PRO A 240 3.00 -26.65 -11.49
C PRO A 240 2.15 -26.84 -10.23
N GLY A 241 0.85 -26.56 -10.32
CA GLY A 241 -0.08 -26.67 -9.20
C GLY A 241 -0.21 -25.41 -8.35
N ALA A 242 0.32 -24.27 -8.81
CA ALA A 242 0.12 -23.00 -8.13
C ALA A 242 -1.34 -22.53 -8.24
N GLY A 243 -1.92 -22.07 -7.15
CA GLY A 243 -3.24 -21.44 -7.11
C GLY A 243 -3.23 -20.15 -7.95
N ILE A 244 -4.23 -20.00 -8.82
CA ILE A 244 -4.39 -18.84 -9.71
C ILE A 244 -5.42 -17.90 -9.12
N PHE A 245 -5.00 -16.68 -8.77
CA PHE A 245 -5.91 -15.61 -8.38
C PHE A 245 -5.81 -14.49 -9.42
N MET A 246 -6.96 -14.10 -9.97
CA MET A 246 -7.07 -13.02 -10.95
C MET A 246 -8.05 -11.99 -10.40
N ASP A 247 -7.60 -10.74 -10.24
CA ASP A 247 -8.37 -9.65 -9.65
C ASP A 247 -9.00 -10.03 -8.29
N GLY A 248 -8.25 -10.82 -7.49
CA GLY A 248 -8.68 -11.31 -6.17
C GLY A 248 -9.60 -12.55 -6.20
N HIS A 249 -10.01 -13.05 -7.36
CA HIS A 249 -10.85 -14.24 -7.51
C HIS A 249 -10.02 -15.48 -7.82
N ASN A 250 -10.39 -16.61 -7.23
CA ASN A 250 -9.72 -17.90 -7.48
C ASN A 250 -10.20 -18.53 -8.79
N PHE A 251 -9.26 -18.89 -9.66
CA PHE A 251 -9.48 -19.56 -10.96
C PHE A 251 -8.93 -20.98 -11.02
N GLY A 252 -8.62 -21.60 -9.89
CA GLY A 252 -8.08 -22.97 -9.81
C GLY A 252 -6.55 -22.99 -9.74
N TYR A 253 -5.94 -23.96 -10.39
CA TYR A 253 -4.50 -24.23 -10.28
C TYR A 253 -3.83 -24.35 -11.64
N THR A 254 -2.53 -24.01 -11.72
CA THR A 254 -1.72 -24.17 -12.93
C THR A 254 -1.39 -25.66 -13.20
N PRO A 255 -1.31 -26.10 -14.47
CA PRO A 255 -1.64 -25.35 -15.68
C PRO A 255 -3.15 -25.21 -15.88
N ALA A 256 -3.61 -24.06 -16.29
CA ALA A 256 -5.02 -23.83 -16.59
C ALA A 256 -5.22 -22.86 -17.75
N LYS A 257 -6.38 -23.02 -18.44
CA LYS A 257 -6.87 -22.04 -19.42
C LYS A 257 -8.08 -21.33 -18.82
N ILE A 258 -7.99 -20.02 -18.64
CA ILE A 258 -9.03 -19.17 -18.05
C ILE A 258 -9.53 -18.16 -19.09
N LEU A 259 -10.80 -17.75 -18.94
CA LEU A 259 -11.43 -16.77 -19.82
C LEU A 259 -11.43 -15.39 -19.14
N LEU A 260 -10.81 -14.41 -19.78
CA LEU A 260 -10.72 -13.05 -19.25
C LEU A 260 -11.23 -12.03 -20.27
N LEU A 261 -11.79 -10.95 -19.78
CA LEU A 261 -12.10 -9.79 -20.62
C LEU A 261 -10.81 -9.08 -21.06
N ARG A 262 -10.89 -8.27 -22.09
CA ARG A 262 -9.76 -7.43 -22.51
C ARG A 262 -9.49 -6.35 -21.49
N GLY A 263 -8.22 -6.04 -21.27
CA GLY A 263 -7.78 -5.01 -20.35
C GLY A 263 -6.72 -5.48 -19.34
N ASN A 264 -6.46 -4.67 -18.34
CA ASN A 264 -5.51 -4.98 -17.28
C ASN A 264 -6.15 -5.89 -16.24
N HIS A 265 -5.41 -6.92 -15.84
CA HIS A 265 -5.77 -7.86 -14.80
C HIS A 265 -4.58 -8.09 -13.87
N ASN A 266 -4.85 -8.26 -12.57
CA ASN A 266 -3.84 -8.53 -11.57
C ASN A 266 -3.78 -10.04 -11.31
N LEU A 267 -2.72 -10.68 -11.80
CA LEU A 267 -2.43 -12.09 -11.58
C LEU A 267 -1.63 -12.26 -10.29
N VAL A 268 -2.06 -13.19 -9.44
CA VAL A 268 -1.27 -13.71 -8.33
C VAL A 268 -1.23 -15.23 -8.45
N LEU A 269 -0.01 -15.80 -8.45
CA LEU A 269 0.20 -17.23 -8.31
C LEU A 269 0.71 -17.51 -6.89
N SER A 270 0.12 -18.50 -6.22
CA SER A 270 0.48 -18.89 -4.86
C SER A 270 0.75 -20.39 -4.80
N TYR A 271 1.91 -20.78 -4.26
CA TYR A 271 2.29 -22.18 -4.07
C TYR A 271 2.97 -22.35 -2.70
N PRO A 272 2.64 -23.39 -1.92
CA PRO A 272 3.24 -23.59 -0.60
C PRO A 272 4.77 -23.67 -0.65
N GLY A 273 5.46 -22.88 0.19
CA GLY A 273 6.93 -22.81 0.24
C GLY A 273 7.57 -21.97 -0.87
N TYR A 274 6.78 -21.18 -1.58
CA TYR A 274 7.26 -20.24 -2.59
C TYR A 274 6.65 -18.85 -2.35
N TYR A 275 7.38 -17.80 -2.74
CA TYR A 275 6.84 -16.45 -2.75
C TYR A 275 5.69 -16.32 -3.74
N ASN A 276 4.71 -15.52 -3.39
CA ASN A 276 3.61 -15.21 -4.30
C ASN A 276 4.14 -14.43 -5.50
N HIS A 277 3.99 -14.99 -6.71
CA HIS A 277 4.27 -14.26 -7.94
C HIS A 277 3.11 -13.29 -8.23
N ARG A 278 3.41 -11.99 -8.37
CA ARG A 278 2.42 -10.93 -8.64
C ARG A 278 2.78 -10.20 -9.92
N GLN A 279 1.81 -10.11 -10.84
CA GLN A 279 2.02 -9.45 -12.13
C GLN A 279 0.71 -8.82 -12.61
N THR A 280 0.76 -7.59 -13.13
CA THR A 280 -0.33 -7.04 -13.93
C THR A 280 -0.13 -7.48 -15.38
N ILE A 281 -1.14 -8.13 -15.96
CA ILE A 281 -1.16 -8.56 -17.36
C ILE A 281 -2.18 -7.74 -18.14
N PHE A 282 -1.85 -7.38 -19.37
CA PHE A 282 -2.79 -6.74 -20.30
C PHE A 282 -3.34 -7.78 -21.27
N VAL A 283 -4.60 -8.17 -21.09
CA VAL A 283 -5.28 -9.17 -21.92
C VAL A 283 -5.67 -8.57 -23.25
N SER A 284 -5.08 -9.08 -24.32
CA SER A 284 -5.36 -8.74 -25.73
C SER A 284 -5.36 -10.00 -26.57
N ASP A 285 -5.78 -9.91 -27.83
CA ASP A 285 -5.83 -11.06 -28.76
C ASP A 285 -4.44 -11.68 -29.03
N THR A 286 -3.36 -10.95 -28.73
CA THR A 286 -1.97 -11.36 -28.92
C THR A 286 -1.25 -11.76 -27.64
N LEU A 287 -1.94 -11.75 -26.47
CA LEU A 287 -1.28 -12.08 -25.22
C LEU A 287 -0.91 -13.57 -25.18
N MET A 288 0.39 -13.82 -25.03
CA MET A 288 0.95 -15.11 -24.65
C MET A 288 1.72 -14.94 -23.36
N LEU A 289 1.51 -15.84 -22.41
CA LEU A 289 2.27 -15.89 -21.16
C LEU A 289 3.22 -17.08 -21.22
N ASP A 290 4.49 -16.82 -21.01
CA ASP A 290 5.48 -17.87 -20.76
C ASP A 290 5.17 -18.60 -19.46
N THR A 291 5.82 -19.75 -19.25
CA THR A 291 5.73 -20.46 -17.97
C THR A 291 6.37 -19.61 -16.85
N LEU A 292 5.55 -19.20 -15.89
CA LEU A 292 5.95 -18.33 -14.79
C LEU A 292 6.73 -19.14 -13.75
N ARG A 293 8.00 -18.76 -13.52
CA ARG A 293 8.84 -19.40 -12.51
C ARG A 293 8.54 -18.79 -11.15
N LEU A 294 8.19 -19.64 -10.19
CA LEU A 294 8.03 -19.24 -8.79
C LEU A 294 9.37 -19.33 -8.07
N GLU A 295 9.63 -18.42 -7.15
CA GLU A 295 10.83 -18.39 -6.33
C GLU A 295 10.56 -19.09 -4.99
N PRO A 296 11.39 -20.07 -4.57
CA PRO A 296 11.26 -20.68 -3.25
C PRO A 296 11.33 -19.63 -2.14
N GLU A 297 10.50 -19.81 -1.10
CA GLU A 297 10.53 -18.93 0.07
C GLU A 297 11.75 -19.23 0.93
N VAL A 298 12.55 -18.20 1.20
CA VAL A 298 13.64 -18.28 2.19
C VAL A 298 13.05 -18.36 3.58
N LYS A 299 13.38 -19.40 4.32
CA LYS A 299 12.82 -19.65 5.65
C LYS A 299 13.74 -19.12 6.72
N PHE A 300 13.16 -18.42 7.67
CA PHE A 300 13.79 -18.01 8.92
C PHE A 300 12.99 -18.59 10.08
N GLU A 301 13.66 -19.34 10.97
CA GLU A 301 13.03 -19.78 12.22
C GLU A 301 12.94 -18.58 13.15
N MET A 302 11.71 -18.11 13.39
CA MET A 302 11.44 -16.95 14.24
C MET A 302 10.95 -17.41 15.61
N ILE A 303 11.54 -16.88 16.67
CA ILE A 303 11.16 -17.13 18.06
C ILE A 303 10.34 -15.95 18.55
N LEU A 304 9.16 -16.23 19.13
CA LEU A 304 8.37 -15.23 19.82
C LEU A 304 9.06 -14.84 21.12
N VAL A 305 9.39 -13.56 21.25
CA VAL A 305 9.90 -12.94 22.48
C VAL A 305 8.76 -12.14 23.10
N GLU A 306 8.17 -12.70 24.15
CA GLU A 306 7.10 -11.99 24.87
C GLU A 306 7.64 -10.71 25.49
N GLY A 307 6.91 -9.62 25.34
CA GLY A 307 7.27 -8.33 25.90
C GLY A 307 7.46 -8.38 27.41
N GLY A 308 8.31 -7.50 27.92
CA GLY A 308 8.63 -7.47 29.35
C GLY A 308 9.50 -6.27 29.73
N THR A 309 9.84 -6.21 31.02
CA THR A 309 10.69 -5.15 31.57
C THR A 309 11.97 -5.75 32.13
N PHE A 310 13.12 -5.13 31.84
CA PHE A 310 14.41 -5.57 32.30
C PHE A 310 15.35 -4.39 32.60
N SER A 311 16.47 -4.71 33.24
CA SER A 311 17.58 -3.78 33.47
C SER A 311 18.58 -3.95 32.35
N MET A 312 18.67 -2.95 31.44
CA MET A 312 19.58 -2.91 30.32
C MET A 312 20.91 -2.31 30.72
N GLY A 313 22.02 -2.91 30.21
CA GLY A 313 23.37 -2.44 30.49
C GLY A 313 24.07 -3.23 31.61
N SER A 314 25.28 -2.75 32.02
CA SER A 314 26.12 -3.33 33.06
C SER A 314 26.85 -2.25 33.84
N GLU A 315 27.00 -2.40 35.17
CA GLU A 315 27.85 -1.54 36.00
C GLU A 315 29.29 -2.09 36.16
N VAL A 316 29.51 -3.32 35.71
CA VAL A 316 30.75 -4.08 36.01
C VAL A 316 31.73 -4.01 34.85
N GLU A 317 31.23 -3.98 33.62
CA GLU A 317 32.05 -4.06 32.39
C GLU A 317 32.32 -2.62 31.81
N GLY A 318 32.21 -2.43 30.51
CA GLY A 318 32.58 -1.19 29.83
C GLY A 318 31.82 0.06 30.26
N GLU A 319 32.44 1.24 30.15
CA GLU A 319 31.78 2.53 30.43
C GLU A 319 30.62 2.80 29.47
N GLU A 320 30.70 2.27 28.23
CA GLU A 320 29.66 2.34 27.19
C GLU A 320 28.38 1.58 27.53
N GLU A 321 28.43 0.68 28.53
CA GLU A 321 27.31 -0.11 29.01
C GLU A 321 26.54 0.56 30.16
N LYS A 322 27.02 1.74 30.62
CA LYS A 322 26.48 2.48 31.76
C LYS A 322 25.64 3.70 31.35
N PRO A 323 24.72 4.11 32.22
CA PRO A 323 24.25 3.46 33.43
C PRO A 323 23.30 2.28 33.11
N VAL A 324 23.20 1.35 34.04
CA VAL A 324 22.09 0.38 34.01
C VAL A 324 20.78 1.15 34.14
N HIS A 325 19.85 0.86 33.25
CA HIS A 325 18.55 1.55 33.20
C HIS A 325 17.40 0.59 32.89
N THR A 326 16.19 1.01 33.26
CA THR A 326 15.01 0.19 33.06
C THR A 326 14.47 0.37 31.64
N VAL A 327 14.22 -0.75 30.94
CA VAL A 327 13.61 -0.80 29.61
C VAL A 327 12.42 -1.75 29.63
N SER A 328 11.34 -1.35 29.00
CA SER A 328 10.12 -2.15 28.77
C SER A 328 9.88 -2.29 27.26
N LEU A 329 9.67 -3.50 26.83
CA LEU A 329 9.51 -3.85 25.40
C LEU A 329 8.16 -4.50 25.15
N ASP A 330 7.58 -4.21 23.99
CA ASP A 330 6.45 -4.95 23.46
C ASP A 330 6.91 -6.32 22.93
N THR A 331 5.94 -7.20 22.66
CA THR A 331 6.20 -8.51 22.05
C THR A 331 6.70 -8.36 20.61
N PHE A 332 7.72 -9.14 20.26
CA PHE A 332 8.31 -9.18 18.92
C PHE A 332 8.80 -10.58 18.57
N TYR A 333 9.16 -10.80 17.32
CA TYR A 333 9.85 -12.02 16.89
C TYR A 333 11.31 -11.74 16.60
N LEU A 334 12.18 -12.68 16.97
CA LEU A 334 13.61 -12.65 16.66
C LEU A 334 14.01 -13.96 15.97
N SER A 335 14.86 -13.89 14.94
CA SER A 335 15.32 -15.11 14.30
C SER A 335 16.18 -15.92 15.27
N LYS A 336 15.94 -17.23 15.29
CA LYS A 336 16.61 -18.19 16.17
C LYS A 336 18.12 -18.19 16.02
N TYR A 337 18.56 -17.92 14.80
CA TYR A 337 19.95 -17.90 14.37
C TYR A 337 20.30 -16.58 13.69
N GLU A 338 21.59 -16.31 13.56
CA GLU A 338 22.12 -15.34 12.61
C GLU A 338 21.67 -15.69 11.19
N VAL A 339 21.56 -14.69 10.29
CA VAL A 339 21.27 -14.95 8.87
C VAL A 339 22.44 -15.69 8.23
N THR A 340 22.16 -16.84 7.63
CA THR A 340 23.20 -17.68 7.03
C THR A 340 23.61 -17.21 5.63
N GLN A 341 24.78 -17.65 5.17
CA GLN A 341 25.27 -17.37 3.82
C GLN A 341 24.34 -17.92 2.74
N GLN A 342 23.69 -19.08 2.98
CA GLN A 342 22.69 -19.61 2.06
C GLN A 342 21.47 -18.70 1.97
N GLN A 343 20.91 -18.26 3.11
CA GLN A 343 19.76 -17.36 3.16
C GLN A 343 20.06 -16.02 2.50
N TRP A 344 21.24 -15.47 2.75
CA TRP A 344 21.71 -14.26 2.09
C TRP A 344 21.77 -14.43 0.56
N PHE A 345 22.40 -15.52 0.10
CA PHE A 345 22.53 -15.83 -1.34
C PHE A 345 21.16 -15.96 -2.03
N GLU A 346 20.20 -16.61 -1.37
CA GLU A 346 18.83 -16.79 -1.92
C GLU A 346 18.07 -15.46 -2.10
N VAL A 347 18.40 -14.46 -1.29
CA VAL A 347 17.79 -13.11 -1.41
C VAL A 347 18.59 -12.23 -2.37
N MET A 348 19.93 -12.20 -2.25
CA MET A 348 20.80 -11.23 -2.91
C MET A 348 21.39 -11.74 -4.22
N GLY A 349 21.51 -13.06 -4.40
CA GLY A 349 22.12 -13.68 -5.59
C GLY A 349 23.65 -13.74 -5.57
N SER A 350 24.30 -13.23 -4.51
CA SER A 350 25.75 -13.26 -4.31
C SER A 350 26.09 -13.57 -2.85
N ASN A 351 27.31 -14.03 -2.55
CA ASN A 351 27.78 -14.26 -1.19
C ASN A 351 29.04 -13.41 -0.94
N PRO A 352 29.01 -12.38 -0.07
CA PRO A 352 30.15 -11.52 0.22
C PRO A 352 31.12 -12.13 1.23
N ALA A 353 30.71 -13.19 1.94
CA ALA A 353 31.43 -13.74 3.08
C ALA A 353 32.88 -14.11 2.73
N LYS A 354 33.80 -13.76 3.60
CA LYS A 354 35.19 -14.18 3.53
C LYS A 354 35.35 -15.69 3.72
N PHE A 355 34.61 -16.26 4.67
CA PHE A 355 34.58 -17.70 4.93
C PHE A 355 33.49 -18.41 4.09
N ASN A 356 33.49 -18.22 2.78
CA ASN A 356 32.42 -18.51 1.84
C ASN A 356 32.19 -19.98 1.47
N THR A 357 32.85 -20.94 2.16
CA THR A 357 32.72 -22.38 1.89
C THR A 357 31.64 -23.06 2.75
N CYS A 358 30.99 -22.34 3.64
CA CYS A 358 30.03 -22.84 4.62
C CYS A 358 28.66 -22.17 4.44
N LYS A 359 27.72 -22.88 3.86
CA LYS A 359 26.38 -22.35 3.60
C LYS A 359 25.57 -22.03 4.87
N GLU A 360 25.75 -22.84 5.89
CA GLU A 360 25.07 -22.77 7.19
C GLU A 360 25.79 -21.84 8.18
N CYS A 361 26.96 -21.30 7.84
CA CYS A 361 27.63 -20.29 8.64
C CYS A 361 26.92 -18.95 8.49
N PRO A 362 27.04 -18.02 9.47
CA PRO A 362 26.49 -16.68 9.32
C PRO A 362 27.08 -15.97 8.10
N VAL A 363 26.30 -15.16 7.43
CA VAL A 363 26.87 -14.21 6.48
C VAL A 363 27.64 -13.16 7.25
N GLU A 364 28.86 -12.89 6.81
CA GLU A 364 29.73 -11.83 7.32
C GLU A 364 30.29 -11.01 6.16
N SER A 365 31.12 -10.03 6.43
CA SER A 365 31.58 -9.03 5.44
C SER A 365 30.40 -8.29 4.81
N VAL A 366 29.44 -7.93 5.64
CA VAL A 366 28.25 -7.14 5.28
C VAL A 366 28.19 -5.87 6.10
N SER A 367 28.00 -4.74 5.43
CA SER A 367 27.76 -3.46 6.05
C SER A 367 26.28 -3.31 6.46
N TRP A 368 25.98 -2.33 7.31
CA TRP A 368 24.61 -2.01 7.66
C TRP A 368 23.78 -1.57 6.41
N ASP A 369 24.45 -0.88 5.47
CA ASP A 369 23.83 -0.46 4.21
C ASP A 369 23.48 -1.67 3.30
N ASP A 370 24.34 -2.71 3.24
CA ASP A 370 24.06 -3.95 2.50
C ASP A 370 22.88 -4.70 3.11
N ILE A 371 22.80 -4.76 4.45
CA ILE A 371 21.68 -5.38 5.16
C ILE A 371 20.38 -4.65 4.88
N ARG A 372 20.39 -3.32 4.76
CA ARG A 372 19.21 -2.55 4.38
C ARG A 372 18.71 -2.94 2.99
N GLU A 373 19.60 -3.16 2.02
CA GLU A 373 19.24 -3.65 0.69
C GLU A 373 18.66 -5.08 0.76
N PHE A 374 19.29 -5.96 1.53
CA PHE A 374 18.78 -7.30 1.79
C PHE A 374 17.35 -7.27 2.35
N LEU A 375 17.09 -6.47 3.37
CA LEU A 375 15.77 -6.31 3.99
C LEU A 375 14.73 -5.77 3.00
N GLN A 376 15.09 -4.81 2.14
CA GLN A 376 14.20 -4.30 1.10
C GLN A 376 13.79 -5.42 0.12
N LYS A 377 14.74 -6.21 -0.35
CA LYS A 377 14.48 -7.33 -1.27
C LYS A 377 13.66 -8.43 -0.60
N LEU A 378 14.03 -8.83 0.62
CA LEU A 378 13.31 -9.84 1.38
C LEU A 378 11.86 -9.43 1.65
N ASN A 379 11.63 -8.21 2.09
CA ASN A 379 10.30 -7.68 2.39
C ASN A 379 9.44 -7.55 1.12
N ALA A 380 10.03 -7.11 0.01
CA ALA A 380 9.34 -7.04 -1.28
C ALA A 380 8.86 -8.41 -1.77
N LYS A 381 9.68 -9.48 -1.57
CA LYS A 381 9.36 -10.86 -1.95
C LYS A 381 8.35 -11.50 -1.00
N SER A 382 8.56 -11.35 0.31
CA SER A 382 7.79 -12.06 1.35
C SER A 382 6.46 -11.36 1.68
N GLY A 383 6.37 -10.05 1.48
CA GLY A 383 5.26 -9.21 1.95
C GLY A 383 5.23 -9.03 3.47
N LYS A 384 6.30 -9.43 4.17
CA LYS A 384 6.49 -9.24 5.61
C LYS A 384 7.33 -7.98 5.88
N ASN A 385 7.45 -7.59 7.16
CA ASN A 385 8.23 -6.44 7.60
C ASN A 385 9.43 -6.87 8.45
N TYR A 386 10.33 -7.67 7.86
CA TYR A 386 11.59 -8.00 8.50
C TYR A 386 12.45 -6.74 8.68
N ARG A 387 13.16 -6.67 9.78
CA ARG A 387 14.04 -5.58 10.15
C ARG A 387 15.20 -6.08 11.00
N LEU A 388 16.16 -5.23 11.28
CA LEU A 388 17.11 -5.47 12.37
C LEU A 388 16.40 -5.32 13.73
N PRO A 389 16.84 -6.03 14.78
CA PRO A 389 16.40 -5.75 16.13
C PRO A 389 16.88 -4.36 16.57
N THR A 390 16.13 -3.74 17.51
CA THR A 390 16.72 -2.65 18.30
C THR A 390 17.78 -3.24 19.24
N GLU A 391 18.70 -2.41 19.69
CA GLU A 391 19.70 -2.82 20.68
C GLU A 391 19.04 -3.38 21.95
N ALA A 392 17.97 -2.74 22.41
CA ALA A 392 17.23 -3.18 23.59
C ALA A 392 16.50 -4.52 23.36
N GLU A 393 15.90 -4.75 22.21
CA GLU A 393 15.30 -6.03 21.84
C GLU A 393 16.36 -7.13 21.80
N TRP A 394 17.51 -6.83 21.23
CA TRP A 394 18.63 -7.76 21.15
C TRP A 394 19.11 -8.18 22.57
N GLU A 395 19.37 -7.20 23.45
CA GLU A 395 19.86 -7.48 24.81
C GLU A 395 18.82 -8.21 25.66
N PHE A 396 17.55 -7.79 25.60
CA PHE A 396 16.46 -8.47 26.30
C PHE A 396 16.38 -9.94 25.91
N ALA A 397 16.42 -10.21 24.60
CA ALA A 397 16.40 -11.57 24.07
C ALA A 397 17.66 -12.38 24.45
N ALA A 398 18.86 -11.77 24.38
CA ALA A 398 20.12 -12.39 24.77
C ALA A 398 20.14 -12.80 26.25
N ARG A 399 19.52 -11.98 27.12
CA ARG A 399 19.36 -12.27 28.56
C ARG A 399 18.31 -13.34 28.87
N GLY A 400 17.60 -13.88 27.86
CA GLY A 400 16.55 -14.88 28.02
C GLY A 400 15.14 -14.31 28.22
N GLY A 401 14.93 -13.02 27.96
CA GLY A 401 13.62 -12.35 28.08
C GLY A 401 13.03 -12.52 29.47
N ASN A 402 11.71 -12.78 29.56
CA ASN A 402 11.01 -13.05 30.83
C ASN A 402 11.43 -14.36 31.51
N LYS A 403 12.26 -15.21 30.84
CA LYS A 403 12.81 -16.46 31.38
C LYS A 403 14.26 -16.32 31.85
N SER A 404 14.78 -15.10 31.89
CA SER A 404 16.16 -14.78 32.24
C SER A 404 16.58 -15.41 33.58
N LYS A 405 17.77 -16.01 33.62
CA LYS A 405 18.40 -16.54 34.81
C LYS A 405 19.53 -15.65 35.34
N GLY A 406 19.71 -14.47 34.75
CA GLY A 406 20.77 -13.53 35.15
C GLY A 406 22.18 -14.02 34.81
N LEU A 407 22.31 -14.80 33.72
CA LEU A 407 23.60 -15.34 33.27
C LEU A 407 24.44 -14.26 32.59
N ILE A 408 25.77 -14.41 32.62
CA ILE A 408 26.69 -13.42 32.03
C ILE A 408 26.60 -13.43 30.50
N CYS A 409 26.74 -14.60 29.89
CA CYS A 409 26.56 -14.81 28.46
C CYS A 409 25.13 -15.30 28.18
N SER A 410 24.69 -15.26 26.95
CA SER A 410 23.39 -15.76 26.56
C SER A 410 23.30 -17.29 26.73
N GLY A 411 22.67 -17.72 27.82
CA GLY A 411 22.42 -19.12 28.15
C GLY A 411 23.46 -19.80 29.06
N SER A 412 24.63 -19.19 29.39
CA SER A 412 25.61 -19.74 30.33
C SER A 412 26.46 -18.66 30.98
N ASN A 413 27.07 -19.00 32.15
CA ASN A 413 28.16 -18.20 32.74
C ASN A 413 29.55 -18.60 32.18
N LYS A 414 29.61 -19.63 31.32
CA LYS A 414 30.84 -20.07 30.65
C LYS A 414 30.70 -19.80 29.16
N ALA A 415 31.45 -18.83 28.66
CA ALA A 415 31.34 -18.37 27.27
C ALA A 415 31.59 -19.53 26.27
N GLU A 416 32.46 -20.46 26.55
CA GLU A 416 32.82 -21.58 25.65
C GLU A 416 31.64 -22.53 25.39
N GLU A 417 30.65 -22.61 26.29
CA GLU A 417 29.46 -23.46 26.13
C GLU A 417 28.47 -22.89 25.11
N VAL A 418 28.41 -21.56 24.99
CA VAL A 418 27.40 -20.82 24.21
C VAL A 418 28.00 -20.01 23.07
N ALA A 419 29.33 -19.84 23.00
CA ALA A 419 29.99 -18.94 22.05
C ALA A 419 31.11 -19.62 21.25
N TRP A 420 31.21 -19.24 19.97
CA TRP A 420 32.43 -19.35 19.19
C TRP A 420 33.21 -18.05 19.35
N LEU A 421 34.44 -18.15 19.93
CA LEU A 421 35.29 -17.00 20.25
C LEU A 421 36.78 -17.36 19.98
N GLY A 422 37.68 -16.40 20.10
CA GLY A 422 39.09 -16.56 19.69
C GLY A 422 39.81 -17.77 20.23
N SER A 423 39.44 -18.29 21.43
CA SER A 423 40.06 -19.48 22.05
C SER A 423 39.54 -20.81 21.47
N ASN A 424 38.39 -20.86 20.80
CA ASN A 424 37.76 -22.11 20.38
C ASN A 424 37.22 -22.12 18.94
N SER A 425 37.23 -20.97 18.22
CA SER A 425 36.69 -20.84 16.84
C SER A 425 37.63 -21.38 15.75
N GLY A 426 38.93 -21.55 16.06
CA GLY A 426 39.92 -21.85 15.02
C GLY A 426 40.07 -20.75 13.98
N SER A 427 39.87 -19.48 14.39
CA SER A 427 40.02 -18.28 13.56
C SER A 427 39.07 -18.21 12.37
N LYS A 428 37.81 -18.63 12.53
CA LYS A 428 36.75 -18.59 11.51
C LYS A 428 35.37 -18.63 12.12
N THR A 429 34.37 -18.32 11.32
CA THR A 429 32.94 -18.53 11.64
C THR A 429 32.57 -20.02 11.60
N HIS A 430 31.53 -20.39 12.30
CA HIS A 430 30.98 -21.74 12.39
C HIS A 430 29.50 -21.80 11.98
N PRO A 431 28.99 -22.98 11.56
CA PRO A 431 27.56 -23.15 11.31
C PRO A 431 26.75 -22.73 12.52
N VAL A 432 25.68 -22.01 12.26
CA VAL A 432 24.78 -21.49 13.30
C VAL A 432 24.17 -22.64 14.12
N GLY A 433 23.86 -22.38 15.39
CA GLY A 433 23.16 -23.34 16.25
C GLY A 433 23.98 -24.49 16.80
N GLN A 434 25.31 -24.47 16.68
CA GLN A 434 26.16 -25.53 17.19
C GLN A 434 26.48 -25.43 18.69
N LYS A 435 26.34 -24.23 19.25
CA LYS A 435 26.49 -23.99 20.70
C LYS A 435 25.14 -24.06 21.40
N LEU A 436 25.15 -24.16 22.73
CA LEU A 436 23.90 -24.20 23.52
C LEU A 436 23.07 -22.93 23.34
N PRO A 437 21.75 -23.06 23.24
CA PRO A 437 20.85 -21.90 23.18
C PRO A 437 20.65 -21.27 24.56
N ASN A 438 20.09 -20.09 24.59
CA ASN A 438 19.58 -19.47 25.81
C ASN A 438 18.18 -19.99 26.18
N GLU A 439 17.58 -19.39 27.23
CA GLU A 439 16.29 -19.79 27.80
C GLU A 439 15.11 -19.65 26.82
N LEU A 440 15.24 -18.82 25.77
CA LEU A 440 14.25 -18.66 24.70
C LEU A 440 14.48 -19.64 23.55
N GLY A 441 15.60 -20.34 23.52
CA GLY A 441 16.00 -21.21 22.41
C GLY A 441 16.73 -20.45 21.29
N LEU A 442 17.23 -19.23 21.56
CA LEU A 442 18.07 -18.45 20.65
C LEU A 442 19.51 -18.92 20.74
N HIS A 443 20.18 -19.11 19.61
CA HIS A 443 21.56 -19.51 19.50
C HIS A 443 22.45 -18.35 19.07
N ASP A 444 23.74 -18.49 19.34
CA ASP A 444 24.83 -17.63 18.87
C ASP A 444 24.64 -16.15 19.23
N MET A 445 23.79 -15.86 20.27
CA MET A 445 23.67 -14.51 20.86
C MET A 445 24.95 -14.11 21.63
N SER A 446 25.95 -15.01 21.70
CA SER A 446 27.27 -14.79 22.22
C SER A 446 28.27 -15.41 21.25
N GLY A 447 29.19 -14.64 20.69
CA GLY A 447 30.26 -15.10 19.76
C GLY A 447 29.77 -15.29 18.32
N ASN A 448 30.52 -16.03 17.53
CA ASN A 448 30.40 -16.27 16.10
C ASN A 448 30.59 -14.99 15.28
N VAL A 449 29.58 -14.13 15.13
CA VAL A 449 29.72 -12.78 14.55
C VAL A 449 29.09 -11.70 15.41
N TRP A 450 29.64 -10.51 15.41
CA TRP A 450 28.96 -9.32 15.89
C TRP A 450 27.67 -9.10 15.08
N GLU A 451 26.60 -8.72 15.73
CA GLU A 451 25.29 -8.55 15.09
C GLU A 451 24.87 -7.11 15.03
N TRP A 452 24.64 -6.62 13.82
CA TRP A 452 24.12 -5.29 13.59
C TRP A 452 22.72 -5.10 14.19
N CYS A 453 22.54 -3.99 14.93
CA CYS A 453 21.25 -3.47 15.38
C CYS A 453 20.82 -2.28 14.55
N CYS A 454 19.54 -1.91 14.62
CA CYS A 454 19.04 -0.74 13.89
C CYS A 454 19.46 0.59 14.51
N ASP A 455 19.89 0.59 15.77
CA ASP A 455 20.16 1.77 16.58
C ASP A 455 21.46 2.44 16.15
N LEU A 456 21.44 3.78 16.13
CA LEU A 456 22.63 4.59 16.03
C LEU A 456 23.33 4.66 17.40
N TYR A 457 24.64 4.56 17.39
CA TYR A 457 25.46 4.69 18.58
C TYR A 457 25.48 6.12 19.10
N ASP A 458 25.36 6.27 20.41
CA ASP A 458 25.52 7.52 21.15
C ASP A 458 26.00 7.16 22.56
N GLU A 459 27.16 7.66 22.95
CA GLU A 459 27.82 7.39 24.22
C GLU A 459 26.93 7.75 25.43
N THR A 460 26.07 8.77 25.28
CA THR A 460 25.21 9.27 26.37
C THR A 460 23.78 8.75 26.29
N TYR A 461 23.47 7.88 25.33
CA TYR A 461 22.08 7.45 25.10
C TYR A 461 21.45 6.76 26.30
N TYR A 462 22.19 5.89 27.00
CA TYR A 462 21.66 5.15 28.16
C TYR A 462 21.21 6.07 29.30
N GLN A 463 21.85 7.26 29.45
CA GLN A 463 21.47 8.26 30.46
C GLN A 463 20.10 8.89 30.21
N ARG A 464 19.59 8.84 28.98
CA ARG A 464 18.36 9.48 28.54
C ARG A 464 17.43 8.55 27.73
N SER A 465 17.73 7.25 27.72
CA SER A 465 16.93 6.24 27.01
C SER A 465 15.48 6.29 27.52
N PRO A 466 14.47 6.33 26.63
CA PRO A 466 13.09 6.16 27.05
C PRO A 466 12.89 4.76 27.62
N VAL A 467 12.02 4.65 28.62
CA VAL A 467 11.70 3.36 29.23
C VAL A 467 11.03 2.41 28.25
N ASN A 468 10.12 2.91 27.41
CA ASN A 468 9.30 2.08 26.54
C ASN A 468 9.87 2.03 25.12
N ASN A 469 10.19 0.83 24.64
CA ASN A 469 10.61 0.53 23.27
C ASN A 469 11.68 1.49 22.71
N PRO A 470 12.84 1.67 23.39
CA PRO A 470 13.89 2.56 22.93
C PRO A 470 14.38 2.14 21.54
N LYS A 471 14.71 3.12 20.71
CA LYS A 471 15.11 2.92 19.28
C LYS A 471 16.48 3.51 18.96
N GLY A 472 17.30 3.78 19.98
CA GLY A 472 18.60 4.41 19.81
C GLY A 472 18.55 5.90 19.56
N SER A 473 19.71 6.47 19.29
CA SER A 473 19.87 7.89 18.98
C SER A 473 19.25 8.22 17.62
N LEU A 474 18.81 9.47 17.47
CA LEU A 474 18.37 10.01 16.18
C LEU A 474 19.53 10.60 15.35
N TYR A 475 20.71 10.67 15.94
CA TYR A 475 21.89 11.30 15.35
C TYR A 475 23.10 10.39 15.49
N GLY A 476 23.90 10.31 14.46
CA GLY A 476 25.10 9.48 14.39
C GLY A 476 25.30 8.90 12.99
N THR A 477 26.45 8.25 12.81
CA THR A 477 26.82 7.53 11.58
C THR A 477 27.18 6.07 11.86
N ASP A 478 27.43 5.77 13.14
CA ASP A 478 27.84 4.48 13.60
C ASP A 478 26.63 3.73 14.17
N HIS A 479 26.47 2.48 13.80
CA HIS A 479 25.41 1.61 14.29
C HIS A 479 25.94 0.65 15.35
N ILE A 480 25.04 0.26 16.25
CA ILE A 480 25.34 -0.68 17.32
C ILE A 480 25.59 -2.10 16.76
N LEU A 481 26.58 -2.76 17.32
CA LEU A 481 26.89 -4.17 17.18
C LEU A 481 26.84 -4.87 18.53
N ARG A 482 26.32 -6.10 18.57
CA ARG A 482 26.12 -6.86 19.80
C ARG A 482 26.65 -8.30 19.67
N GLY A 483 26.97 -8.96 20.79
CA GLY A 483 27.19 -10.39 20.90
C GLY A 483 28.65 -10.87 20.89
N GLY A 484 29.58 -10.09 20.35
CA GLY A 484 30.96 -10.55 20.15
C GLY A 484 31.12 -11.36 18.87
N SER A 485 32.34 -11.82 18.58
CA SER A 485 32.64 -12.58 17.36
C SER A 485 33.64 -13.73 17.57
N TRP A 486 33.86 -14.51 16.50
CA TRP A 486 34.80 -15.63 16.43
C TRP A 486 36.26 -15.26 16.79
N LEU A 487 36.61 -13.98 16.73
CA LEU A 487 37.94 -13.46 17.10
C LEU A 487 37.97 -12.88 18.51
N GLY A 488 36.78 -12.58 19.09
CA GLY A 488 36.65 -11.92 20.38
C GLY A 488 37.11 -12.73 21.58
N SER A 489 37.36 -12.05 22.70
CA SER A 489 37.55 -12.66 24.01
C SER A 489 36.21 -12.95 24.68
N SER A 490 36.22 -13.72 25.76
CA SER A 490 35.03 -13.96 26.58
C SER A 490 34.41 -12.67 27.14
N SER A 491 35.21 -11.63 27.38
CA SER A 491 34.74 -10.32 27.82
C SER A 491 33.96 -9.54 26.78
N ASN A 492 34.03 -9.92 25.49
CA ASN A 492 33.21 -9.29 24.43
C ASN A 492 31.88 -10.04 24.19
N CYS A 493 31.73 -11.23 24.74
CA CYS A 493 30.62 -12.13 24.45
C CYS A 493 29.51 -12.13 25.53
N HIS A 494 29.60 -11.24 26.53
CA HIS A 494 28.53 -11.10 27.53
C HIS A 494 27.32 -10.37 27.00
N ALA A 495 26.14 -10.63 27.58
CA ALA A 495 24.86 -10.14 27.03
C ALA A 495 24.75 -8.61 26.99
N ALA A 496 25.46 -7.86 27.87
CA ALA A 496 25.49 -6.40 27.87
C ALA A 496 26.55 -5.80 26.92
N GLY A 497 27.50 -6.61 26.41
CA GLY A 497 28.62 -6.14 25.60
C GLY A 497 28.17 -5.35 24.37
N ARG A 498 28.71 -4.16 24.20
CA ARG A 498 28.39 -3.22 23.13
C ARG A 498 29.62 -2.94 22.24
N HIS A 499 29.36 -2.79 20.98
CA HIS A 499 30.34 -2.29 20.01
C HIS A 499 29.60 -1.45 18.97
N TRP A 500 30.34 -0.70 18.16
CA TRP A 500 29.76 0.12 17.10
C TRP A 500 30.72 0.25 15.92
N GLU A 501 30.14 0.44 14.76
CA GLU A 501 30.90 0.58 13.52
C GLU A 501 30.14 1.53 12.56
N HIS A 502 30.87 2.16 11.65
CA HIS A 502 30.27 3.02 10.63
C HIS A 502 29.38 2.20 9.67
N SER A 503 28.22 2.74 9.27
CA SER A 503 27.20 2.05 8.47
C SER A 503 27.71 1.41 7.18
N SER A 504 28.74 1.98 6.56
CA SER A 504 29.33 1.50 5.30
C SER A 504 30.48 0.52 5.46
N ARG A 505 30.87 0.21 6.72
CA ARG A 505 32.00 -0.69 6.95
C ARG A 505 31.55 -2.13 6.96
N ASP A 506 32.17 -2.94 6.12
CA ASP A 506 32.08 -4.38 6.13
C ASP A 506 33.26 -4.98 6.93
N SER A 507 33.01 -6.08 7.59
CA SER A 507 34.02 -6.80 8.37
C SER A 507 33.65 -8.29 8.42
N ASP A 508 34.67 -9.17 8.34
CA ASP A 508 34.52 -10.61 8.53
C ASP A 508 34.14 -11.02 9.98
N LEU A 509 33.98 -9.99 10.84
CA LEU A 509 33.51 -10.17 12.21
C LEU A 509 31.99 -9.85 12.35
N ASN A 510 31.38 -9.19 11.36
CA ASN A 510 30.05 -8.58 11.46
C ASN A 510 29.04 -9.30 10.57
N GLY A 511 27.94 -9.74 11.17
CA GLY A 511 26.76 -10.28 10.54
C GLY A 511 25.49 -9.70 11.16
N PHE A 512 24.38 -10.42 11.12
CA PHE A 512 23.12 -9.92 11.69
C PHE A 512 22.10 -11.05 11.87
N ARG A 513 21.07 -10.75 12.64
CA ARG A 513 19.82 -11.52 12.72
C ARG A 513 18.60 -10.68 12.43
N LEU A 514 17.47 -11.33 12.18
CA LEU A 514 16.22 -10.67 11.81
C LEU A 514 15.30 -10.50 13.01
N ALA A 515 14.61 -9.36 13.06
CA ALA A 515 13.44 -9.16 13.90
C ALA A 515 12.19 -8.95 13.02
N LEU A 516 11.00 -9.21 13.61
CA LEU A 516 9.71 -9.03 12.95
C LEU A 516 8.68 -8.60 13.99
N ILE A 517 7.77 -7.70 13.61
CA ILE A 517 6.53 -7.39 14.34
C ILE A 517 5.37 -7.86 13.45
N GLU A 518 4.43 -8.61 14.00
CA GLU A 518 3.20 -9.00 13.31
C GLU A 518 2.24 -7.84 13.11
#